data_1c6f74e740b74617d2fd0d2244fe8fc6
#
_entry.id   1c6f74e740b74617d2fd0d2244fe8fc6
#
_cell.length_a   1.000
_cell.length_b   1.000
_cell.length_c   1.000
_cell.angle_alpha   90.00
_cell.angle_beta   90.00
_cell.angle_gamma   90.00
#
_symmetry.space_group_name_H-M   'P 1'
#
loop_
_entity.id
_entity.type
_entity.pdbx_description
1 polymer ?
#
loop_
_entity_poly.entity_id
_entity_poly.type
_entity_poly.pdbx_seq_one_letter_code
_entity_poly.pdbx_strand_id
1 'polypeptide(L)'
;WLGMPLALSLMSRGWQVTGSKTTQDGVEAARMCGIDGYPLRLEPQLVCDAEDLDALMNVDALVITLPARRTGPGDDFYRQAVQEIVDTALAHHVPRILFTSSTSVYGNASGTLKESSPRNPQTASGQVLKELEDWLHNLPGTSVDILRLAGLVGPSRHPGRFFAGKSAPDGQHGVNL
;
A
#
# COMPACT_ATOMS: atom_id res chain seq x y z
N TRP A 1 0.19 -1.65 9.93
CA TRP A 1 -1.04 -1.31 10.65
C TRP A 1 -2.30 -1.73 9.87
N LEU A 2 -2.37 -1.45 8.56
CA LEU A 2 -3.52 -1.83 7.72
C LEU A 2 -3.50 -3.31 7.33
N GLY A 3 -2.33 -3.85 6.99
CA GLY A 3 -2.20 -5.19 6.40
C GLY A 3 -2.69 -6.31 7.29
N MET A 4 -2.29 -6.35 8.54
CA MET A 4 -2.70 -7.41 9.47
C MET A 4 -4.21 -7.43 9.75
N PRO A 5 -4.85 -6.31 10.11
CA PRO A 5 -6.31 -6.29 10.28
C PRO A 5 -7.07 -6.68 9.01
N LEU A 6 -6.59 -6.26 7.85
CA LEU A 6 -7.19 -6.64 6.56
C LEU A 6 -7.09 -8.16 6.35
N ALA A 7 -5.92 -8.74 6.58
CA ALA A 7 -5.70 -10.18 6.46
C ALA A 7 -6.64 -10.98 7.38
N LEU A 8 -6.74 -10.57 8.65
CA LEU A 8 -7.62 -11.22 9.62
C LEU A 8 -9.09 -11.10 9.23
N SER A 9 -9.51 -9.94 8.73
CA SER A 9 -10.87 -9.73 8.24
C SER A 9 -11.19 -10.62 7.04
N LEU A 10 -10.27 -10.73 6.10
CA LEU A 10 -10.45 -11.59 4.92
C LEU A 10 -10.54 -13.07 5.33
N MET A 11 -9.69 -13.52 6.23
CA MET A 11 -9.72 -14.88 6.75
C MET A 11 -11.04 -15.20 7.43
N SER A 12 -11.58 -14.27 8.21
CA SER A 12 -12.88 -14.44 8.86
C SER A 12 -14.03 -14.59 7.87
N ARG A 13 -13.82 -14.16 6.62
CA ARG A 13 -14.77 -14.26 5.51
C ARG A 13 -14.50 -15.47 4.60
N GLY A 14 -13.60 -16.36 5.00
CA GLY A 14 -13.30 -17.59 4.29
C GLY A 14 -12.19 -17.50 3.24
N TRP A 15 -11.47 -16.37 3.15
CA TRP A 15 -10.32 -16.24 2.26
C TRP A 15 -9.08 -16.91 2.84
N GLN A 16 -8.31 -17.57 1.97
CA GLN A 16 -6.94 -17.93 2.31
C GLN A 16 -6.04 -16.73 2.05
N VAL A 17 -5.21 -16.38 3.03
CA VAL A 17 -4.34 -15.21 2.94
C VAL A 17 -2.88 -15.63 3.05
N THR A 18 -2.09 -15.26 2.06
CA THR A 18 -0.62 -15.27 2.13
C THR A 18 -0.14 -13.88 2.48
N GLY A 19 0.99 -13.79 3.14
CA GLY A 19 1.56 -12.50 3.52
C GLY A 19 3.07 -12.56 3.66
N SER A 20 3.73 -11.46 3.39
CA SER A 20 5.18 -11.35 3.53
C SER A 20 5.57 -10.51 4.74
N LYS A 21 6.68 -10.89 5.36
CA LYS A 21 7.33 -10.17 6.44
C LYS A 21 8.82 -10.13 6.19
N THR A 22 9.48 -9.09 6.70
CA THR A 22 10.92 -8.90 6.51
C THR A 22 11.77 -9.71 7.48
N THR A 23 11.21 -10.12 8.61
CA THR A 23 11.90 -10.86 9.68
C THR A 23 11.28 -12.22 9.92
N GLN A 24 12.09 -13.16 10.41
CA GLN A 24 11.59 -14.49 10.78
C GLN A 24 10.55 -14.41 11.90
N ASP A 25 10.77 -13.55 12.89
CA ASP A 25 9.80 -13.34 13.98
C ASP A 25 8.47 -12.83 13.44
N GLY A 26 8.50 -11.92 12.47
CA GLY A 26 7.29 -11.42 11.81
C GLY A 26 6.57 -12.52 11.03
N VAL A 27 7.30 -13.39 10.34
CA VAL A 27 6.75 -14.55 9.63
C VAL A 27 6.04 -15.49 10.60
N GLU A 28 6.69 -15.83 11.72
CA GLU A 28 6.13 -16.73 12.72
C GLU A 28 4.87 -16.11 13.38
N ALA A 29 4.91 -14.82 13.69
CA ALA A 29 3.75 -14.11 14.24
C ALA A 29 2.56 -14.14 13.27
N ALA A 30 2.79 -13.96 11.98
CA ALA A 30 1.74 -14.06 10.95
C ALA A 30 1.17 -15.48 10.88
N ARG A 31 2.03 -16.50 10.91
CA ARG A 31 1.61 -17.91 10.90
C ARG A 31 0.79 -18.28 12.13
N MET A 32 1.11 -17.74 13.30
CA MET A 32 0.34 -17.94 14.51
C MET A 32 -1.08 -17.36 14.41
N CYS A 33 -1.28 -16.34 13.58
CA CYS A 33 -2.59 -15.76 13.29
C CYS A 33 -3.35 -16.50 12.18
N GLY A 34 -2.77 -17.55 11.59
CA GLY A 34 -3.38 -18.33 10.51
C GLY A 34 -3.06 -17.82 9.11
N ILE A 35 -2.21 -16.82 8.97
CA ILE A 35 -1.73 -16.31 7.67
C ILE A 35 -0.58 -17.20 7.19
N ASP A 36 -0.59 -17.55 5.92
CA ASP A 36 0.54 -18.25 5.29
C ASP A 36 1.67 -17.24 5.07
N GLY A 37 2.54 -17.09 6.07
CA GLY A 37 3.61 -16.11 6.09
C GLY A 37 4.89 -16.60 5.43
N TYR A 38 5.54 -15.71 4.68
CA TYR A 38 6.82 -15.99 4.00
C TYR A 38 7.77 -14.81 4.16
N PRO A 39 9.08 -15.06 4.28
CA PRO A 39 10.06 -13.98 4.35
C PRO A 39 10.26 -13.35 2.96
N LEU A 40 10.21 -12.03 2.91
CA LEU A 40 10.48 -11.26 1.70
C LEU A 40 11.03 -9.90 2.08
N ARG A 41 12.09 -9.47 1.40
CA ARG A 41 12.67 -8.15 1.58
C ARG A 41 12.69 -7.38 0.26
N LEU A 42 12.66 -6.07 0.37
CA LEU A 42 12.77 -5.14 -0.75
C LEU A 42 14.01 -4.25 -0.51
N GLU A 43 14.99 -4.28 -1.44
CA GLU A 43 16.30 -3.64 -1.28
C GLU A 43 16.78 -2.73 -2.46
N PRO A 44 15.95 -2.06 -3.26
CA PRO A 44 14.54 -2.16 -3.58
C PRO A 44 14.16 -3.40 -4.38
N GLN A 45 15.14 -4.15 -4.89
CA GLN A 45 14.90 -5.42 -5.56
C GLN A 45 14.26 -6.41 -4.59
N LEU A 46 13.36 -7.21 -5.11
CA LEU A 46 12.67 -8.23 -4.33
C LEU A 46 13.64 -9.38 -4.01
N VAL A 47 13.81 -9.65 -2.71
CA VAL A 47 14.64 -10.73 -2.20
C VAL A 47 13.74 -11.75 -1.51
N CYS A 48 13.59 -12.91 -2.14
CA CYS A 48 12.74 -13.99 -1.67
C CYS A 48 13.14 -15.29 -2.33
N ASP A 49 13.10 -16.41 -1.60
CA ASP A 49 13.32 -17.73 -2.20
C ASP A 49 12.26 -18.02 -3.25
N ALA A 50 12.64 -18.67 -4.34
CA ALA A 50 11.74 -18.92 -5.47
C ALA A 50 10.50 -19.73 -5.07
N GLU A 51 10.65 -20.73 -4.21
CA GLU A 51 9.52 -21.53 -3.72
C GLU A 51 8.56 -20.69 -2.86
N ASP A 52 9.10 -19.85 -1.98
CA ASP A 52 8.30 -18.95 -1.16
C ASP A 52 7.56 -17.93 -2.03
N LEU A 53 8.23 -17.42 -3.05
CA LEU A 53 7.66 -16.45 -3.97
C LEU A 53 6.52 -17.07 -4.78
N ASP A 54 6.68 -18.30 -5.26
CA ASP A 54 5.64 -19.04 -5.96
C ASP A 54 4.41 -19.22 -5.06
N ALA A 55 4.60 -19.56 -3.79
CA ALA A 55 3.52 -19.69 -2.83
C ALA A 55 2.83 -18.35 -2.53
N LEU A 56 3.61 -17.28 -2.35
CA LEU A 56 3.07 -15.93 -2.11
C LEU A 56 2.22 -15.42 -3.27
N MET A 57 2.64 -15.69 -4.50
CA MET A 57 2.03 -15.14 -5.72
C MET A 57 1.00 -16.08 -6.37
N ASN A 58 0.79 -17.27 -5.82
CA ASN A 58 -0.29 -18.17 -6.26
C ASN A 58 -1.61 -17.75 -5.62
N VAL A 59 -2.11 -16.60 -6.03
CA VAL A 59 -3.28 -15.94 -5.45
C VAL A 59 -4.18 -15.36 -6.54
N ASP A 60 -5.45 -15.16 -6.20
CA ASP A 60 -6.43 -14.53 -7.09
C ASP A 60 -6.33 -13.01 -7.08
N ALA A 61 -5.79 -12.44 -6.02
CA ALA A 61 -5.59 -11.00 -5.88
C ALA A 61 -4.38 -10.70 -5.01
N LEU A 62 -3.63 -9.68 -5.38
CA LEU A 62 -2.53 -9.12 -4.60
C LEU A 62 -2.95 -7.74 -4.08
N VAL A 63 -2.79 -7.52 -2.77
CA VAL A 63 -3.01 -6.22 -2.14
C VAL A 63 -1.66 -5.64 -1.72
N ILE A 64 -1.33 -4.47 -2.24
CA ILE A 64 -0.08 -3.77 -1.93
C ILE A 64 -0.39 -2.67 -0.92
N THR A 65 0.08 -2.85 0.31
CA THR A 65 -0.09 -1.90 1.42
C THR A 65 1.23 -1.25 1.84
N LEU A 66 2.24 -1.32 0.99
CA LEU A 66 3.56 -0.74 1.25
C LEU A 66 3.43 0.79 1.39
N PRO A 67 3.89 1.39 2.51
CA PRO A 67 3.76 2.82 2.71
C PRO A 67 4.78 3.62 1.91
N ALA A 68 4.34 4.72 1.29
CA ALA A 68 5.20 5.65 0.55
C ALA A 68 5.97 6.60 1.49
N ARG A 69 6.32 6.14 2.68
CA ARG A 69 7.04 6.96 3.66
C ARG A 69 8.50 7.15 3.23
N ARG A 70 9.03 8.31 3.55
CA ARG A 70 10.45 8.68 3.33
C ARG A 70 10.83 8.79 1.85
N THR A 71 9.85 8.93 0.96
CA THR A 71 10.16 9.27 -0.42
C THR A 71 10.54 10.75 -0.47
N GLY A 72 11.82 11.02 -0.62
CA GLY A 72 12.35 12.38 -0.80
C GLY A 72 12.63 12.66 -2.28
N PRO A 73 12.97 13.93 -2.62
CA PRO A 73 13.43 14.26 -3.96
C PRO A 73 14.63 13.40 -4.37
N GLY A 74 14.52 12.73 -5.52
CA GLY A 74 15.58 11.83 -6.01
C GLY A 74 15.62 10.45 -5.36
N ASP A 75 14.72 10.15 -4.41
CA ASP A 75 14.60 8.84 -3.80
C ASP A 75 13.62 7.99 -4.63
N ASP A 76 14.16 6.97 -5.28
CA ASP A 76 13.42 6.09 -6.18
C ASP A 76 13.10 4.71 -5.57
N PHE A 77 13.45 4.52 -4.30
CA PHE A 77 13.30 3.22 -3.63
C PHE A 77 11.86 2.71 -3.67
N TYR A 78 10.90 3.56 -3.26
CA TYR A 78 9.50 3.16 -3.21
C TYR A 78 8.95 2.80 -4.60
N ARG A 79 9.25 3.63 -5.61
CA ARG A 79 8.83 3.36 -7.00
C ARG A 79 9.37 2.04 -7.49
N GLN A 80 10.67 1.80 -7.32
CA GLN A 80 11.32 0.57 -7.74
C GLN A 80 10.78 -0.65 -7.00
N ALA A 81 10.56 -0.54 -5.69
CA ALA A 81 10.01 -1.61 -4.88
C ALA A 81 8.60 -2.02 -5.34
N VAL A 82 7.73 -1.05 -5.59
CA VAL A 82 6.37 -1.32 -6.09
C VAL A 82 6.41 -1.93 -7.48
N GLN A 83 7.24 -1.40 -8.38
CA GLN A 83 7.39 -1.96 -9.72
C GLN A 83 7.90 -3.40 -9.69
N GLU A 84 8.85 -3.70 -8.80
CA GLU A 84 9.37 -5.05 -8.61
C GLU A 84 8.29 -6.03 -8.13
N ILE A 85 7.47 -5.61 -7.17
CA ILE A 85 6.34 -6.42 -6.68
C ILE A 85 5.35 -6.68 -7.82
N VAL A 86 4.99 -5.66 -8.57
CA VAL A 86 3.99 -5.76 -9.65
C VAL A 86 4.52 -6.61 -10.79
N ASP A 87 5.77 -6.41 -11.21
CA ASP A 87 6.39 -7.23 -12.26
C ASP A 87 6.43 -8.70 -11.87
N THR A 88 6.72 -8.99 -10.60
CA THR A 88 6.68 -10.36 -10.07
C THR A 88 5.27 -10.94 -10.11
N ALA A 89 4.26 -10.16 -9.73
CA ALA A 89 2.86 -10.58 -9.80
C ALA A 89 2.43 -10.87 -11.23
N LEU A 90 2.83 -10.05 -12.18
CA LEU A 90 2.55 -10.28 -13.62
C LEU A 90 3.21 -11.55 -14.13
N ALA A 91 4.46 -11.81 -13.73
CA ALA A 91 5.18 -13.05 -14.10
C ALA A 91 4.50 -14.30 -13.53
N HIS A 92 3.80 -14.19 -12.40
CA HIS A 92 3.04 -15.28 -11.78
C HIS A 92 1.57 -15.29 -12.19
N HIS A 93 1.18 -14.46 -13.16
CA HIS A 93 -0.19 -14.39 -13.69
C HIS A 93 -1.25 -14.07 -12.63
N VAL A 94 -0.93 -13.22 -11.66
CA VAL A 94 -1.90 -12.74 -10.67
C VAL A 94 -2.96 -11.90 -11.40
N PRO A 95 -4.24 -12.28 -11.36
CA PRO A 95 -5.26 -11.65 -12.21
C PRO A 95 -5.71 -10.28 -11.73
N ARG A 96 -5.51 -9.95 -10.46
CA ARG A 96 -5.99 -8.70 -9.87
C ARG A 96 -4.98 -8.13 -8.88
N ILE A 97 -4.77 -6.81 -8.99
CA ILE A 97 -3.90 -6.06 -8.09
C ILE A 97 -4.69 -4.90 -7.49
N LEU A 98 -4.64 -4.79 -6.16
CA LEU A 98 -5.16 -3.64 -5.44
C LEU A 98 -3.99 -2.84 -4.88
N PHE A 99 -3.91 -1.57 -5.25
CA PHE A 99 -2.82 -0.68 -4.83
C PHE A 99 -3.35 0.42 -3.93
N THR A 100 -2.73 0.58 -2.76
CA THR A 100 -3.06 1.67 -1.85
C THR A 100 -2.27 2.91 -2.22
N SER A 101 -2.96 3.89 -2.80
CA SER A 101 -2.46 5.22 -3.08
C SER A 101 -2.89 6.19 -1.97
N SER A 102 -2.86 7.46 -2.23
CA SER A 102 -3.18 8.48 -1.23
C SER A 102 -3.90 9.67 -1.87
N THR A 103 -4.75 10.31 -1.10
CA THR A 103 -5.36 11.60 -1.47
C THR A 103 -4.32 12.72 -1.67
N SER A 104 -3.06 12.51 -1.27
CA SER A 104 -1.96 13.44 -1.56
C SER A 104 -1.74 13.68 -3.06
N VAL A 105 -2.22 12.79 -3.93
CA VAL A 105 -2.17 12.98 -5.39
C VAL A 105 -2.99 14.18 -5.87
N TYR A 106 -3.99 14.60 -5.09
CA TYR A 106 -4.80 15.79 -5.42
C TYR A 106 -4.10 17.12 -5.07
N GLY A 107 -3.04 17.08 -4.26
CA GLY A 107 -2.34 18.27 -3.80
C GLY A 107 -3.19 19.13 -2.87
N ASN A 108 -3.20 20.45 -3.13
CA ASN A 108 -3.91 21.42 -2.30
C ASN A 108 -5.36 21.69 -2.77
N ALA A 109 -5.93 20.83 -3.57
CA ALA A 109 -7.31 20.98 -4.01
C ALA A 109 -8.27 20.94 -2.82
N SER A 110 -9.34 21.73 -2.89
CA SER A 110 -10.35 21.82 -1.85
C SER A 110 -11.74 21.56 -2.42
N GLY A 111 -12.73 21.36 -1.55
CA GLY A 111 -14.09 21.07 -1.92
C GLY A 111 -14.31 19.57 -2.14
N THR A 112 -15.35 19.21 -2.88
CA THR A 112 -15.67 17.82 -3.20
C THR A 112 -14.73 17.29 -4.29
N LEU A 113 -13.91 16.31 -3.96
CA LEU A 113 -13.03 15.64 -4.89
C LEU A 113 -13.58 14.29 -5.30
N LYS A 114 -13.39 13.95 -6.56
CA LYS A 114 -13.81 12.67 -7.17
C LYS A 114 -12.60 11.95 -7.76
N GLU A 115 -12.80 10.71 -8.12
CA GLU A 115 -11.75 9.91 -8.78
C GLU A 115 -11.25 10.55 -10.07
N SER A 116 -12.13 11.25 -10.80
CA SER A 116 -11.79 11.96 -12.03
C SER A 116 -11.24 13.37 -11.81
N SER A 117 -11.18 13.86 -10.57
CA SER A 117 -10.65 15.19 -10.27
C SER A 117 -9.17 15.29 -10.66
N PRO A 118 -8.71 16.49 -11.12
CA PRO A 118 -7.32 16.67 -11.51
C PRO A 118 -6.36 16.33 -10.34
N ARG A 119 -5.25 15.68 -10.69
CA ARG A 119 -4.18 15.35 -9.74
C ARG A 119 -3.05 16.35 -9.89
N ASN A 120 -2.72 17.03 -8.81
CA ASN A 120 -1.63 18.02 -8.76
C ASN A 120 -0.85 17.88 -7.45
N PRO A 121 -0.09 16.78 -7.28
CA PRO A 121 0.61 16.52 -6.03
C PRO A 121 1.65 17.59 -5.72
N GLN A 122 1.74 17.96 -4.44
CA GLN A 122 2.66 18.99 -3.94
C GLN A 122 3.84 18.38 -3.18
N THR A 123 3.82 17.08 -2.94
CA THR A 123 4.88 16.37 -2.22
C THR A 123 5.60 15.39 -3.14
N ALA A 124 6.84 15.04 -2.81
CA ALA A 124 7.60 14.04 -3.56
C ALA A 124 6.89 12.68 -3.55
N SER A 125 6.35 12.26 -2.41
CA SER A 125 5.59 11.02 -2.31
C SER A 125 4.30 11.04 -3.14
N GLY A 126 3.59 12.16 -3.13
CA GLY A 126 2.39 12.33 -3.97
C GLY A 126 2.70 12.26 -5.46
N GLN A 127 3.82 12.82 -5.88
CA GLN A 127 4.26 12.76 -7.29
C GLN A 127 4.60 11.31 -7.69
N VAL A 128 5.29 10.57 -6.85
CA VAL A 128 5.61 9.15 -7.11
C VAL A 128 4.33 8.31 -7.18
N LEU A 129 3.38 8.54 -6.27
CA LEU A 129 2.09 7.85 -6.30
C LEU A 129 1.31 8.14 -7.58
N LYS A 130 1.28 9.39 -8.04
CA LYS A 130 0.65 9.75 -9.30
C LYS A 130 1.27 8.99 -10.48
N GLU A 131 2.58 8.95 -10.56
CA GLU A 131 3.30 8.22 -11.61
C GLU A 131 3.02 6.71 -11.56
N LEU A 132 2.99 6.14 -10.36
CA LEU A 132 2.66 4.72 -10.17
C LEU A 132 1.21 4.43 -10.56
N GLU A 133 0.26 5.30 -10.23
CA GLU A 133 -1.13 5.15 -10.65
C GLU A 133 -1.24 5.10 -12.18
N ASP A 134 -0.57 6.01 -12.87
CA ASP A 134 -0.57 6.06 -14.35
C ASP A 134 0.07 4.80 -14.94
N TRP A 135 1.17 4.35 -14.38
CA TRP A 135 1.83 3.12 -14.82
C TRP A 135 0.95 1.88 -14.61
N LEU A 136 0.32 1.77 -13.43
CA LEU A 136 -0.55 0.64 -13.10
C LEU A 136 -1.79 0.57 -14.00
N HIS A 137 -2.39 1.70 -14.32
CA HIS A 137 -3.56 1.74 -15.21
C HIS A 137 -3.26 1.28 -16.63
N ASN A 138 -2.02 1.36 -17.08
CA ASN A 138 -1.60 0.96 -18.41
C ASN A 138 -1.06 -0.47 -18.49
N LEU A 139 -1.11 -1.25 -17.40
CA LEU A 139 -0.60 -2.61 -17.39
C LEU A 139 -1.54 -3.56 -18.16
N PRO A 140 -1.00 -4.37 -19.09
CA PRO A 140 -1.77 -5.42 -19.75
C PRO A 140 -1.86 -6.68 -18.88
N GLY A 141 -2.90 -7.49 -19.09
CA GLY A 141 -3.01 -8.84 -18.52
C GLY A 141 -3.38 -8.93 -17.05
N THR A 142 -3.69 -7.82 -16.40
CA THR A 142 -4.16 -7.80 -15.01
C THR A 142 -5.17 -6.69 -14.82
N SER A 143 -6.08 -6.89 -13.87
CA SER A 143 -7.03 -5.87 -13.43
C SER A 143 -6.44 -5.13 -12.23
N VAL A 144 -6.43 -3.80 -12.28
CA VAL A 144 -5.87 -2.96 -11.21
C VAL A 144 -6.95 -2.07 -10.60
N ASP A 145 -7.05 -2.11 -9.28
CA ASP A 145 -7.85 -1.17 -8.49
C ASP A 145 -6.93 -0.29 -7.66
N ILE A 146 -7.12 1.01 -7.71
CA ILE A 146 -6.34 1.98 -6.96
C ILE A 146 -7.22 2.62 -5.90
N LEU A 147 -6.78 2.51 -4.63
CA LEU A 147 -7.48 3.06 -3.48
C LEU A 147 -6.71 4.26 -2.96
N ARG A 148 -7.25 5.46 -3.14
CA ARG A 148 -6.66 6.70 -2.63
C ARG A 148 -7.11 6.91 -1.19
N LEU A 149 -6.28 6.44 -0.26
CA LEU A 149 -6.58 6.52 1.17
C LEU A 149 -6.34 7.93 1.69
N ALA A 150 -7.30 8.41 2.48
CA ALA A 150 -7.19 9.65 3.24
C ALA A 150 -6.45 9.40 4.56
N GLY A 151 -6.58 10.27 5.54
CA GLY A 151 -6.02 10.06 6.87
C GLY A 151 -6.65 8.83 7.52
N LEU A 152 -5.81 7.88 7.91
CA LEU A 152 -6.30 6.63 8.51
C LEU A 152 -6.48 6.78 10.00
N VAL A 153 -7.66 6.44 10.49
CA VAL A 153 -8.00 6.43 11.92
C VAL A 153 -8.52 5.05 12.32
N GLY A 154 -8.33 4.68 13.56
CA GLY A 154 -8.77 3.40 14.09
C GLY A 154 -8.00 2.99 15.34
N PRO A 155 -8.06 1.72 15.75
CA PRO A 155 -7.30 1.23 16.89
C PRO A 155 -5.81 1.55 16.75
N SER A 156 -5.21 2.15 17.78
CA SER A 156 -3.82 2.61 17.79
C SER A 156 -3.50 3.79 16.85
N ARG A 157 -4.51 4.35 16.16
CA ARG A 157 -4.37 5.53 15.30
C ARG A 157 -5.48 6.53 15.58
N HIS A 158 -5.56 6.98 16.83
CA HIS A 158 -6.52 7.99 17.23
C HIS A 158 -6.16 9.36 16.62
N PRO A 159 -7.12 10.14 16.08
CA PRO A 159 -6.84 11.45 15.48
C PRO A 159 -6.07 12.40 16.39
N GLY A 160 -6.32 12.37 17.70
CA GLY A 160 -5.61 13.20 18.67
C GLY A 160 -4.10 13.01 18.69
N ARG A 161 -3.58 11.87 18.26
CA ARG A 161 -2.13 11.64 18.16
C ARG A 161 -1.45 12.54 17.13
N PHE A 162 -2.17 12.92 16.09
CA PHE A 162 -1.63 13.79 15.04
C PHE A 162 -1.51 15.24 15.48
N PHE A 163 -2.26 15.62 16.51
CA PHE A 163 -2.30 16.97 17.06
C PHE A 163 -1.56 17.10 18.39
N ALA A 164 -1.09 16.02 18.98
CA ALA A 164 -0.36 16.04 20.24
C ALA A 164 0.91 16.88 20.13
N GLY A 165 1.09 17.84 21.03
CA GLY A 165 2.22 18.76 21.05
C GLY A 165 2.14 19.89 20.01
N LYS A 166 1.04 20.03 19.30
CA LYS A 166 0.79 21.12 18.34
C LYS A 166 -0.22 22.11 18.91
N SER A 167 -0.22 23.32 18.38
CA SER A 167 -1.27 24.29 18.65
C SER A 167 -2.63 23.73 18.25
N ALA A 168 -3.68 24.14 18.95
CA ALA A 168 -5.03 23.74 18.60
C ALA A 168 -5.32 24.11 17.13
N PRO A 169 -5.91 23.19 16.34
CA PRO A 169 -6.28 23.51 14.97
C PRO A 169 -7.33 24.62 14.97
N ASP A 170 -7.19 25.56 14.07
CA ASP A 170 -8.08 26.72 13.94
C ASP A 170 -9.45 26.40 13.33
N GLY A 171 -9.65 25.16 12.93
CA GLY A 171 -10.89 24.70 12.29
C GLY A 171 -11.09 25.18 10.85
N GLN A 172 -10.14 25.94 10.32
CA GLN A 172 -10.21 26.52 8.97
C GLN A 172 -9.50 25.65 7.93
N HIS A 173 -8.56 24.81 8.37
CA HIS A 173 -7.81 23.93 7.47
C HIS A 173 -8.56 22.63 7.21
N GLY A 174 -8.68 22.29 5.93
CA GLY A 174 -9.23 21.00 5.53
C GLY A 174 -8.39 19.82 6.03
N VAL A 175 -9.05 18.80 6.53
CA VAL A 175 -8.42 17.54 6.94
C VAL A 175 -9.04 16.42 6.12
N ASN A 176 -8.18 15.64 5.47
CA ASN A 176 -8.61 14.42 4.77
C ASN A 176 -8.62 13.25 5.76
N LEU A 177 -9.79 12.78 6.11
CA LEU A 177 -10.02 11.60 6.95
C LEU A 177 -10.78 10.55 6.18
#